data_c28f69eb97f3d2d1a1a45e1694d58ed3
#
_entry.id   c28f69eb97f3d2d1a1a45e1694d58ed3
#
_cell.length_a   1.000
_cell.length_b   1.000
_cell.length_c   1.000
_cell.angle_alpha   90.00
_cell.angle_beta   90.00
_cell.angle_gamma   90.00
#
_symmetry.space_group_name_H-M   'P 1'
#
loop_
_entity.id
_entity.type
_entity.pdbx_description
1 polymer ?
#
loop_
_entity_poly.entity_id
_entity_poly.type
_entity_poly.pdbx_seq_one_letter_code
_entity_poly.pdbx_strand_id
1 'polypeptide(L)'
;MKLATSFTIAVLLLLTVTVQDDKFVYADFEKAENGRPISNNGGLVQIYTAQESTPVKFKGLANASPGAPERIVLKDAPNNHLASFEYNLLGPNDWANVTLEVAGRPMKDGKPVADDVSGYKQLSLQIYATGVDSLRVEFVSHGQGINITAGFPQVPLRIKPGLNTYVIPLKGISQPSWAEKVDTKEVLRKLTAISISAYCNQCTPQQGMVLVDNLVFQK
;
A
#
# COMPACT_ATOMS: atom_id res chain seq x y z
N MET A 1 58.37 46.40 8.88
CA MET A 1 57.01 46.46 8.30
C MET A 1 56.63 45.06 7.83
N LYS A 2 55.80 44.38 8.60
CA LYS A 2 55.29 43.01 8.21
C LYS A 2 53.84 43.17 7.76
N LEU A 3 53.57 42.91 6.47
CA LEU A 3 52.22 42.85 5.93
C LEU A 3 51.60 41.51 6.38
N ALA A 4 50.50 41.59 7.07
CA ALA A 4 49.66 40.42 7.36
C ALA A 4 48.58 40.34 6.26
N THR A 5 48.62 39.26 5.47
CA THR A 5 47.62 38.95 4.43
C THR A 5 46.52 38.13 5.09
N SER A 6 45.33 38.71 5.28
CA SER A 6 44.13 37.99 5.72
C SER A 6 43.51 37.25 4.57
N PHE A 7 43.46 35.91 4.68
CA PHE A 7 42.71 35.05 3.76
C PHE A 7 41.26 34.91 4.31
N THR A 8 40.31 35.49 3.60
CA THR A 8 38.88 35.30 3.88
C THR A 8 38.40 34.03 3.11
N ILE A 9 38.12 32.97 3.85
CA ILE A 9 37.51 31.75 3.29
C ILE A 9 36.00 31.99 3.21
N ALA A 10 35.48 32.18 2.00
CA ALA A 10 34.05 32.20 1.75
C ALA A 10 33.54 30.77 1.73
N VAL A 11 32.80 30.35 2.76
CA VAL A 11 32.08 29.05 2.79
C VAL A 11 30.82 29.19 1.96
N LEU A 12 30.83 28.62 0.77
CA LEU A 12 29.65 28.52 -0.10
C LEU A 12 28.75 27.40 0.43
N LEU A 13 27.67 27.76 1.14
CA LEU A 13 26.61 26.81 1.52
C LEU A 13 25.82 26.46 0.24
N LEU A 14 26.10 25.29 -0.33
CA LEU A 14 25.25 24.68 -1.36
C LEU A 14 23.96 24.18 -0.69
N LEU A 15 22.90 24.97 -0.77
CA LEU A 15 21.53 24.52 -0.50
C LEU A 15 21.14 23.53 -1.59
N THR A 16 21.26 22.25 -1.32
CA THR A 16 20.67 21.22 -2.16
C THR A 16 19.15 21.28 -2.01
N VAL A 17 18.50 21.97 -2.93
CA VAL A 17 17.04 21.89 -3.09
C VAL A 17 16.77 20.49 -3.65
N THR A 18 16.32 19.58 -2.80
CA THR A 18 15.77 18.30 -3.25
C THR A 18 14.46 18.60 -3.96
N VAL A 19 14.49 18.62 -5.29
CA VAL A 19 13.27 18.63 -6.09
C VAL A 19 12.62 17.27 -5.89
N GLN A 20 11.56 17.23 -5.09
CA GLN A 20 10.75 16.04 -4.96
C GLN A 20 9.96 15.88 -6.26
N ASP A 21 10.09 14.72 -6.90
CA ASP A 21 9.37 14.41 -8.15
C ASP A 21 7.86 14.61 -7.97
N ASP A 22 7.19 15.05 -9.03
CA ASP A 22 5.73 15.28 -9.03
C ASP A 22 4.94 13.98 -8.86
N LYS A 23 5.60 12.84 -9.13
CA LYS A 23 5.05 11.50 -9.00
C LYS A 23 6.04 10.56 -8.33
N PHE A 24 5.52 9.69 -7.48
CA PHE A 24 6.25 8.57 -6.90
C PHE A 24 5.50 7.27 -7.21
N VAL A 25 6.05 6.45 -8.10
CA VAL A 25 5.49 5.14 -8.43
C VAL A 25 5.85 4.19 -7.30
N TYR A 26 4.87 3.88 -6.47
CA TYR A 26 5.02 3.00 -5.32
C TYR A 26 5.06 1.53 -5.77
N ALA A 27 4.09 1.13 -6.61
CA ALA A 27 4.04 -0.21 -7.22
C ALA A 27 3.28 -0.19 -8.56
N ASP A 28 3.91 -0.67 -9.62
CA ASP A 28 3.32 -0.93 -10.93
C ASP A 28 3.34 -2.43 -11.27
N PHE A 29 3.87 -3.26 -10.38
CA PHE A 29 3.98 -4.72 -10.48
C PHE A 29 4.69 -5.26 -11.73
N GLU A 30 5.39 -4.40 -12.47
CA GLU A 30 6.22 -4.82 -13.59
C GLU A 30 7.45 -5.61 -13.15
N LYS A 31 7.84 -5.48 -11.88
CA LYS A 31 8.90 -6.23 -11.25
C LYS A 31 8.38 -7.44 -10.49
N ALA A 32 9.14 -8.52 -10.49
CA ALA A 32 8.85 -9.71 -9.72
C ALA A 32 10.13 -10.29 -9.13
N GLU A 33 10.01 -10.91 -7.96
CA GLU A 33 11.04 -11.71 -7.33
C GLU A 33 10.51 -13.12 -7.10
N ASN A 34 11.21 -14.12 -7.66
CA ASN A 34 10.76 -15.53 -7.65
C ASN A 34 9.30 -15.73 -8.13
N GLY A 35 8.89 -14.98 -9.16
CA GLY A 35 7.55 -15.03 -9.74
C GLY A 35 6.47 -14.25 -8.96
N ARG A 36 6.81 -13.65 -7.82
CA ARG A 36 5.88 -12.84 -7.01
C ARG A 36 6.01 -11.37 -7.36
N PRO A 37 4.92 -10.62 -7.42
CA PRO A 37 4.99 -9.17 -7.59
C PRO A 37 5.74 -8.52 -6.43
N ILE A 38 6.51 -7.49 -6.74
CA ILE A 38 7.15 -6.61 -5.76
C ILE A 38 6.86 -5.16 -6.09
N SER A 39 7.01 -4.28 -5.12
CA SER A 39 6.92 -2.83 -5.34
C SER A 39 8.08 -2.31 -6.19
N ASN A 40 8.01 -1.08 -6.67
CA ASN A 40 9.06 -0.47 -7.50
C ASN A 40 10.41 -0.36 -6.78
N ASN A 41 10.42 -0.26 -5.46
CA ASN A 41 11.61 -0.25 -4.63
C ASN A 41 11.97 -1.61 -4.02
N GLY A 42 11.36 -2.71 -4.49
CA GLY A 42 11.69 -4.07 -4.11
C GLY A 42 11.01 -4.58 -2.83
N GLY A 43 10.03 -3.85 -2.30
CA GLY A 43 9.22 -4.32 -1.16
C GLY A 43 8.34 -5.50 -1.54
N LEU A 44 8.17 -6.44 -0.61
CA LEU A 44 7.34 -7.63 -0.84
C LEU A 44 5.86 -7.27 -0.93
N VAL A 45 5.16 -8.00 -1.78
CA VAL A 45 3.70 -8.01 -1.84
C VAL A 45 3.21 -9.30 -1.21
N GLN A 46 2.34 -9.20 -0.22
CA GLN A 46 1.89 -10.34 0.59
C GLN A 46 0.37 -10.33 0.73
N ILE A 47 -0.19 -11.49 1.07
CA ILE A 47 -1.60 -11.64 1.38
C ILE A 47 -1.73 -12.10 2.83
N TYR A 48 -2.57 -11.39 3.57
CA TYR A 48 -2.96 -11.74 4.93
C TYR A 48 -4.44 -12.07 4.99
N THR A 49 -4.78 -13.01 5.83
CA THR A 49 -6.15 -13.28 6.24
C THR A 49 -6.28 -12.96 7.71
N ALA A 50 -7.25 -12.12 8.05
CA ALA A 50 -7.60 -11.86 9.44
C ALA A 50 -9.08 -12.20 9.64
N GLN A 51 -9.34 -12.97 10.68
CA GLN A 51 -10.66 -13.40 11.09
C GLN A 51 -10.66 -13.65 12.60
N GLU A 52 -11.79 -13.42 13.23
CA GLU A 52 -11.97 -13.79 14.64
C GLU A 52 -12.60 -15.18 14.75
N SER A 53 -13.75 -15.38 14.14
CA SER A 53 -14.46 -16.65 14.19
C SER A 53 -14.95 -17.14 12.81
N THR A 54 -15.12 -16.26 11.83
CA THR A 54 -15.57 -16.62 10.51
C THR A 54 -14.43 -17.14 9.64
N PRO A 55 -14.51 -18.37 9.11
CA PRO A 55 -13.46 -18.91 8.26
C PRO A 55 -13.32 -18.10 6.97
N VAL A 56 -12.08 -17.76 6.62
CA VAL A 56 -11.70 -17.15 5.35
C VAL A 56 -10.93 -18.20 4.55
N LYS A 57 -11.35 -18.46 3.33
CA LYS A 57 -10.64 -19.32 2.38
C LYS A 57 -9.95 -18.47 1.35
N PHE A 58 -8.65 -18.62 1.27
CA PHE A 58 -7.84 -18.07 0.19
C PHE A 58 -7.62 -19.15 -0.87
N LYS A 59 -7.89 -18.80 -2.12
CA LYS A 59 -7.53 -19.64 -3.27
C LYS A 59 -6.33 -18.99 -3.94
N GLY A 60 -5.14 -19.49 -3.64
CA GLY A 60 -3.98 -19.22 -4.47
C GLY A 60 -4.04 -20.05 -5.74
N LEU A 61 -3.39 -19.62 -6.83
CA LEU A 61 -3.20 -20.46 -8.02
C LEU A 61 -2.27 -21.65 -7.69
N ALA A 62 -2.34 -22.65 -8.54
CA ALA A 62 -1.78 -23.98 -8.33
C ALA A 62 -0.28 -24.05 -7.98
N ASN A 63 0.49 -22.99 -8.18
CA ASN A 63 1.92 -22.90 -7.89
C ASN A 63 2.32 -21.83 -6.87
N ALA A 64 1.35 -21.12 -6.28
CA ALA A 64 1.63 -20.11 -5.25
C ALA A 64 1.54 -20.76 -3.87
N SER A 65 2.48 -20.45 -2.98
CA SER A 65 2.31 -20.75 -1.57
C SER A 65 1.05 -20.05 -1.04
N PRO A 66 0.27 -20.66 -0.14
CA PRO A 66 -0.86 -19.99 0.49
C PRO A 66 -0.44 -18.60 0.99
N GLY A 67 -1.20 -17.55 0.63
CA GLY A 67 -0.87 -16.19 0.97
C GLY A 67 0.11 -15.46 0.04
N ALA A 68 0.48 -16.03 -1.09
CA ALA A 68 1.24 -15.31 -2.11
C ALA A 68 0.30 -14.67 -3.13
N PRO A 69 0.46 -13.36 -3.42
CA PRO A 69 -0.25 -12.73 -4.51
C PRO A 69 0.30 -13.21 -5.84
N GLU A 70 -0.55 -13.21 -6.84
CA GLU A 70 -0.16 -13.54 -8.19
C GLU A 70 0.13 -12.30 -9.00
N ARG A 71 1.05 -12.46 -9.93
CA ARG A 71 1.33 -11.48 -10.97
C ARG A 71 0.66 -11.95 -12.24
N ILE A 72 -0.39 -11.26 -12.64
CA ILE A 72 -1.16 -11.61 -13.83
C ILE A 72 -1.04 -10.57 -14.92
N VAL A 73 -1.40 -10.96 -16.13
CA VAL A 73 -1.46 -10.12 -17.32
C VAL A 73 -2.87 -10.15 -17.87
N LEU A 74 -3.44 -9.00 -18.18
CA LEU A 74 -4.72 -8.93 -18.85
C LEU A 74 -4.56 -9.25 -20.34
N LYS A 75 -5.55 -9.96 -20.90
CA LYS A 75 -5.55 -10.37 -22.30
C LYS A 75 -5.35 -9.18 -23.27
N ASP A 76 -5.98 -8.05 -22.94
CA ASP A 76 -5.97 -6.83 -23.77
C ASP A 76 -4.81 -5.89 -23.45
N ALA A 77 -3.95 -6.24 -22.48
CA ALA A 77 -2.77 -5.49 -22.07
C ALA A 77 -1.60 -6.43 -21.75
N PRO A 78 -1.03 -7.14 -22.76
CA PRO A 78 -0.09 -8.23 -22.53
C PRO A 78 1.27 -7.80 -21.95
N ASN A 79 1.55 -6.52 -21.92
CA ASN A 79 2.78 -5.95 -21.34
C ASN A 79 2.55 -5.27 -19.99
N ASN A 80 1.33 -5.34 -19.46
CA ASN A 80 0.97 -4.74 -18.18
C ASN A 80 0.68 -5.84 -17.16
N HIS A 81 1.40 -5.82 -16.05
CA HIS A 81 1.24 -6.80 -14.99
C HIS A 81 0.49 -6.19 -13.80
N LEU A 82 -0.37 -6.99 -13.21
CA LEU A 82 -1.17 -6.61 -12.05
C LEU A 82 -0.90 -7.59 -10.91
N ALA A 83 -0.98 -7.14 -9.68
CA ALA A 83 -1.08 -8.04 -8.53
C ALA A 83 -2.53 -8.50 -8.36
N SER A 84 -2.72 -9.78 -8.09
CA SER A 84 -4.06 -10.35 -7.88
C SER A 84 -4.16 -11.16 -6.60
N PHE A 85 -5.35 -11.18 -6.03
CA PHE A 85 -5.71 -12.13 -4.98
C PHE A 85 -7.18 -12.52 -5.09
N GLU A 86 -7.47 -13.78 -4.78
CA GLU A 86 -8.83 -14.27 -4.61
C GLU A 86 -9.20 -14.28 -3.13
N TYR A 87 -10.47 -14.09 -2.83
CA TYR A 87 -10.98 -14.13 -1.46
C TYR A 87 -12.29 -14.89 -1.37
N ASN A 88 -12.55 -15.42 -0.17
CA ASN A 88 -13.80 -16.06 0.19
C ASN A 88 -14.10 -15.73 1.66
N LEU A 89 -15.01 -14.78 1.89
CA LEU A 89 -15.47 -14.35 3.20
C LEU A 89 -16.79 -15.06 3.50
N LEU A 90 -16.80 -15.94 4.48
CA LEU A 90 -17.91 -16.84 4.71
C LEU A 90 -19.02 -16.26 5.60
N GLY A 91 -18.85 -15.04 6.16
CA GLY A 91 -19.91 -14.38 6.96
C GLY A 91 -20.82 -15.34 7.78
N PRO A 92 -21.93 -14.91 8.26
CA PRO A 92 -22.45 -13.56 8.34
C PRO A 92 -22.15 -12.81 9.63
N ASN A 93 -21.74 -13.38 10.74
CA ASN A 93 -21.85 -12.70 12.04
C ASN A 93 -20.53 -12.20 12.61
N ASP A 94 -19.44 -12.46 11.91
CA ASP A 94 -18.09 -12.20 12.40
C ASP A 94 -17.33 -11.26 11.48
N TRP A 95 -16.28 -10.69 12.02
CA TRP A 95 -15.36 -9.88 11.25
C TRP A 95 -14.31 -10.77 10.57
N ALA A 96 -14.11 -10.55 9.29
CA ALA A 96 -13.07 -11.20 8.51
C ALA A 96 -12.54 -10.30 7.40
N ASN A 97 -11.29 -10.45 7.03
CA ASN A 97 -10.75 -9.82 5.84
C ASN A 97 -9.71 -10.70 5.12
N VAL A 98 -9.53 -10.42 3.83
CA VAL A 98 -8.38 -10.83 3.04
C VAL A 98 -7.73 -9.55 2.52
N THR A 99 -6.45 -9.38 2.78
CA THR A 99 -5.72 -8.14 2.53
C THR A 99 -4.51 -8.40 1.66
N LEU A 100 -4.40 -7.67 0.55
CA LEU A 100 -3.15 -7.50 -0.17
C LEU A 100 -2.38 -6.36 0.50
N GLU A 101 -1.19 -6.66 1.03
CA GLU A 101 -0.28 -5.66 1.56
C GLU A 101 0.91 -5.48 0.63
N VAL A 102 1.12 -4.25 0.20
CA VAL A 102 2.21 -3.83 -0.68
C VAL A 102 3.22 -3.06 0.17
N ALA A 103 4.32 -3.69 0.55
CA ALA A 103 5.42 -3.00 1.22
C ALA A 103 6.16 -2.10 0.21
N GLY A 104 6.57 -0.90 0.63
CA GLY A 104 7.31 0.02 -0.23
C GLY A 104 8.73 -0.47 -0.50
N ARG A 105 9.39 -1.02 0.53
CA ARG A 105 10.80 -1.43 0.49
C ARG A 105 11.00 -2.80 1.13
N PRO A 106 12.10 -3.50 0.79
CA PRO A 106 12.48 -4.71 1.51
C PRO A 106 12.80 -4.38 2.98
N MET A 107 12.62 -5.37 3.85
CA MET A 107 13.03 -5.25 5.24
C MET A 107 14.55 -5.03 5.34
N LYS A 108 14.98 -4.20 6.28
CA LYS A 108 16.37 -4.02 6.64
C LYS A 108 16.56 -4.43 8.10
N ASP A 109 17.48 -5.35 8.36
CA ASP A 109 17.75 -5.88 9.70
C ASP A 109 16.48 -6.37 10.43
N GLY A 110 15.59 -7.03 9.68
CA GLY A 110 14.31 -7.55 10.17
C GLY A 110 13.25 -6.49 10.49
N LYS A 111 13.47 -5.23 10.08
CA LYS A 111 12.52 -4.12 10.32
C LYS A 111 11.99 -3.56 9.00
N PRO A 112 10.70 -3.19 8.94
CA PRO A 112 10.14 -2.48 7.80
C PRO A 112 10.87 -1.16 7.56
N VAL A 113 11.11 -0.85 6.29
CA VAL A 113 11.72 0.43 5.87
C VAL A 113 10.63 1.36 5.34
N ALA A 114 10.59 2.58 5.84
CA ALA A 114 9.58 3.56 5.49
C ALA A 114 9.95 4.38 4.27
N ASP A 115 8.91 4.82 3.55
CA ASP A 115 8.93 5.89 2.56
C ASP A 115 8.23 7.14 3.13
N ASP A 116 8.74 8.32 2.83
CA ASP A 116 8.08 9.58 3.15
C ASP A 116 7.20 10.02 1.98
N VAL A 117 5.89 9.85 2.13
CA VAL A 117 4.89 10.27 1.15
C VAL A 117 4.07 11.48 1.63
N SER A 118 4.43 12.10 2.74
CA SER A 118 3.68 13.21 3.35
C SER A 118 3.66 14.49 2.51
N GLY A 119 4.55 14.61 1.51
CA GLY A 119 4.62 15.73 0.58
C GLY A 119 3.70 15.60 -0.64
N TYR A 120 3.04 14.45 -0.82
CA TYR A 120 2.08 14.24 -1.92
C TYR A 120 0.67 14.60 -1.48
N LYS A 121 -0.21 14.84 -2.48
CA LYS A 121 -1.61 15.23 -2.23
C LYS A 121 -2.58 14.07 -2.37
N GLN A 122 -2.24 13.11 -3.22
CA GLN A 122 -3.12 11.99 -3.55
C GLN A 122 -2.37 10.71 -3.87
N LEU A 123 -3.02 9.58 -3.65
CA LEU A 123 -2.67 8.27 -4.19
C LEU A 123 -3.63 7.94 -5.34
N SER A 124 -3.11 7.64 -6.51
CA SER A 124 -3.84 7.04 -7.63
C SER A 124 -3.54 5.56 -7.67
N LEU A 125 -4.57 4.72 -7.91
CA LEU A 125 -4.39 3.28 -8.09
C LEU A 125 -5.46 2.74 -9.04
N GLN A 126 -5.15 1.65 -9.75
CA GLN A 126 -6.11 0.93 -10.58
C GLN A 126 -6.59 -0.30 -9.83
N ILE A 127 -7.91 -0.51 -9.84
CA ILE A 127 -8.54 -1.68 -9.21
C ILE A 127 -9.62 -2.25 -10.11
N TYR A 128 -9.62 -3.57 -10.22
CA TYR A 128 -10.77 -4.38 -10.61
C TYR A 128 -11.13 -5.27 -9.43
N ALA A 129 -12.41 -5.38 -9.10
CA ALA A 129 -12.86 -6.32 -8.09
C ALA A 129 -14.23 -6.89 -8.45
N THR A 130 -14.46 -8.13 -8.02
CA THR A 130 -15.74 -8.82 -8.11
C THR A 130 -16.19 -9.27 -6.72
N GLY A 131 -17.49 -9.39 -6.53
CA GLY A 131 -18.06 -9.97 -5.31
C GLY A 131 -18.14 -9.01 -4.11
N VAL A 132 -17.64 -7.78 -4.22
CA VAL A 132 -17.75 -6.73 -3.19
C VAL A 132 -18.16 -5.41 -3.80
N ASP A 133 -18.89 -4.60 -3.03
CA ASP A 133 -19.26 -3.23 -3.39
C ASP A 133 -18.20 -2.20 -2.95
N SER A 134 -17.34 -2.57 -2.00
CA SER A 134 -16.29 -1.71 -1.50
C SER A 134 -15.07 -2.49 -1.04
N LEU A 135 -13.90 -1.88 -1.19
CA LEU A 135 -12.64 -2.30 -0.60
C LEU A 135 -12.18 -1.25 0.41
N ARG A 136 -11.28 -1.61 1.30
CA ARG A 136 -10.61 -0.68 2.20
C ARG A 136 -9.16 -0.52 1.76
N VAL A 137 -8.71 0.72 1.63
CA VAL A 137 -7.30 1.06 1.45
C VAL A 137 -6.78 1.67 2.74
N GLU A 138 -5.72 1.11 3.30
CA GLU A 138 -5.14 1.50 4.58
C GLU A 138 -3.66 1.84 4.38
N PHE A 139 -3.20 2.92 5.05
CA PHE A 139 -1.83 3.43 5.00
C PHE A 139 -1.10 2.99 6.26
N VAL A 140 -0.19 2.06 6.12
CA VAL A 140 0.42 1.30 7.21
C VAL A 140 1.81 1.82 7.55
N SER A 141 2.14 1.89 8.84
CA SER A 141 3.44 2.36 9.34
C SER A 141 3.93 1.45 10.47
N HIS A 142 4.16 0.16 10.15
CA HIS A 142 4.64 -0.81 11.12
C HIS A 142 6.10 -0.57 11.53
N GLY A 143 6.41 -0.79 12.81
CA GLY A 143 7.79 -0.81 13.30
C GLY A 143 8.51 0.54 13.27
N GLN A 144 7.79 1.66 13.09
CA GLN A 144 8.33 3.01 12.93
C GLN A 144 8.21 3.88 14.19
N GLY A 145 7.98 3.27 15.35
CA GLY A 145 7.80 3.98 16.62
C GLY A 145 6.45 4.71 16.74
N ILE A 146 5.51 4.43 15.85
CA ILE A 146 4.12 4.85 15.98
C ILE A 146 3.41 3.79 16.83
N ASN A 147 2.78 4.22 17.91
CA ASN A 147 2.13 3.31 18.86
C ASN A 147 0.73 2.92 18.38
N ILE A 148 0.66 2.13 17.31
CA ILE A 148 -0.57 1.58 16.76
C ILE A 148 -0.28 0.22 16.11
N THR A 149 -1.15 -0.75 16.34
CA THR A 149 -1.04 -2.10 15.77
C THR A 149 -2.13 -2.40 14.74
N ALA A 150 -3.27 -1.69 14.81
CA ALA A 150 -4.40 -1.85 13.90
C ALA A 150 -5.20 -0.54 13.79
N GLY A 151 -5.95 -0.39 12.70
CA GLY A 151 -6.76 0.82 12.46
C GLY A 151 -5.93 2.02 12.04
N PHE A 152 -4.93 1.82 11.23
CA PHE A 152 -4.19 2.89 10.55
C PHE A 152 -5.14 3.77 9.72
N PRO A 153 -4.70 4.99 9.34
CA PRO A 153 -5.47 5.85 8.44
C PRO A 153 -5.89 5.12 7.17
N GLN A 154 -7.16 5.22 6.83
CA GLN A 154 -7.77 4.40 5.78
C GLN A 154 -8.90 5.13 5.06
N VAL A 155 -9.32 4.57 3.92
CA VAL A 155 -10.48 5.04 3.17
C VAL A 155 -11.23 3.84 2.57
N PRO A 156 -12.57 3.81 2.65
CA PRO A 156 -13.37 2.88 1.88
C PRO A 156 -13.43 3.34 0.42
N LEU A 157 -13.19 2.42 -0.51
CA LEU A 157 -13.37 2.64 -1.95
C LEU A 157 -14.60 1.92 -2.43
N ARG A 158 -15.59 2.66 -2.91
CA ARG A 158 -16.74 2.08 -3.60
C ARG A 158 -16.30 1.57 -4.97
N ILE A 159 -16.49 0.28 -5.22
CA ILE A 159 -16.02 -0.38 -6.43
C ILE A 159 -17.01 -0.16 -7.58
N LYS A 160 -16.47 0.15 -8.75
CA LYS A 160 -17.20 0.24 -10.01
C LYS A 160 -16.90 -1.00 -10.86
N PRO A 161 -17.85 -1.44 -11.71
CA PRO A 161 -17.58 -2.52 -12.66
C PRO A 161 -16.40 -2.23 -13.58
N GLY A 162 -15.57 -3.23 -13.86
CA GLY A 162 -14.39 -3.13 -14.71
C GLY A 162 -13.14 -2.63 -13.98
N LEU A 163 -12.02 -2.56 -14.71
CA LEU A 163 -10.77 -1.97 -14.22
C LEU A 163 -10.90 -0.44 -14.21
N ASN A 164 -10.83 0.16 -13.04
CA ASN A 164 -11.00 1.60 -12.88
C ASN A 164 -9.83 2.23 -12.15
N THR A 165 -9.52 3.47 -12.49
CA THR A 165 -8.60 4.31 -11.72
C THR A 165 -9.35 5.00 -10.59
N TYR A 166 -8.82 4.88 -9.39
CA TYR A 166 -9.29 5.56 -8.17
C TYR A 166 -8.24 6.57 -7.74
N VAL A 167 -8.72 7.73 -7.27
CA VAL A 167 -7.87 8.78 -6.72
C VAL A 167 -8.28 9.01 -5.28
N ILE A 168 -7.34 8.84 -4.36
CA ILE A 168 -7.53 9.02 -2.92
C ILE A 168 -6.80 10.29 -2.49
N PRO A 169 -7.50 11.36 -2.15
CA PRO A 169 -6.89 12.54 -1.54
C PRO A 169 -6.32 12.19 -0.17
N LEU A 170 -5.02 12.38 0.04
CA LEU A 170 -4.36 12.03 1.31
C LEU A 170 -4.85 12.87 2.50
N LYS A 171 -5.35 14.08 2.23
CA LYS A 171 -5.99 14.93 3.25
C LYS A 171 -7.30 14.34 3.80
N GLY A 172 -7.95 13.44 3.04
CA GLY A 172 -9.24 12.85 3.38
C GLY A 172 -9.19 11.50 4.09
N ILE A 173 -7.99 10.94 4.26
CA ILE A 173 -7.85 9.66 4.97
C ILE A 173 -8.00 9.89 6.48
N SER A 174 -8.63 8.94 7.15
CA SER A 174 -8.91 9.01 8.59
C SER A 174 -8.82 7.64 9.25
N GLN A 175 -8.64 7.63 10.55
CA GLN A 175 -8.69 6.40 11.33
C GLN A 175 -10.12 6.01 11.68
N PRO A 176 -10.40 4.71 11.84
CA PRO A 176 -11.65 4.27 12.42
C PRO A 176 -11.79 4.78 13.88
N SER A 177 -13.01 5.03 14.31
CA SER A 177 -13.28 5.64 15.63
C SER A 177 -12.81 4.81 16.82
N TRP A 178 -12.68 3.50 16.65
CA TRP A 178 -12.22 2.57 17.67
C TRP A 178 -10.68 2.51 17.82
N ALA A 179 -9.95 3.02 16.81
CA ALA A 179 -8.48 2.94 16.81
C ALA A 179 -7.86 3.98 17.73
N GLU A 180 -6.69 3.63 18.27
CA GLU A 180 -5.84 4.58 18.98
C GLU A 180 -5.41 5.70 18.02
N LYS A 181 -5.57 6.95 18.44
CA LYS A 181 -5.34 8.10 17.58
C LYS A 181 -3.86 8.32 17.32
N VAL A 182 -3.51 8.46 16.06
CA VAL A 182 -2.18 8.86 15.60
C VAL A 182 -2.25 10.05 14.63
N ASP A 183 -1.16 10.77 14.50
CA ASP A 183 -1.05 11.81 13.48
C ASP A 183 -0.93 11.18 12.09
N THR A 184 -1.95 11.38 11.26
CA THR A 184 -1.99 10.89 9.88
C THR A 184 -0.78 11.34 9.06
N LYS A 185 -0.30 12.57 9.27
CA LYS A 185 0.89 13.07 8.57
C LYS A 185 2.15 12.33 8.98
N GLU A 186 2.26 11.94 10.25
CA GLU A 186 3.37 11.13 10.74
C GLU A 186 3.33 9.70 10.15
N VAL A 187 2.13 9.11 10.03
CA VAL A 187 1.96 7.83 9.32
C VAL A 187 2.41 7.94 7.87
N LEU A 188 2.01 8.99 7.14
CA LEU A 188 2.43 9.20 5.75
C LEU A 188 3.92 9.50 5.61
N ARG A 189 4.54 10.11 6.62
CA ARG A 189 6.01 10.32 6.66
C ARG A 189 6.78 9.01 6.86
N LYS A 190 6.15 8.05 7.49
CA LYS A 190 6.74 6.77 7.86
C LYS A 190 5.97 5.58 7.25
N LEU A 191 5.47 5.73 6.04
CA LEU A 191 4.69 4.71 5.35
C LEU A 191 5.55 3.48 5.07
N THR A 192 5.15 2.32 5.59
CA THR A 192 5.85 1.05 5.33
C THR A 192 5.11 0.18 4.32
N ALA A 193 3.78 0.29 4.26
CA ALA A 193 2.97 -0.46 3.31
C ALA A 193 1.63 0.23 3.01
N ILE A 194 1.04 -0.16 1.89
CA ILE A 194 -0.37 0.11 1.52
C ILE A 194 -1.10 -1.22 1.57
N SER A 195 -2.19 -1.29 2.33
CA SER A 195 -3.04 -2.46 2.43
C SER A 195 -4.35 -2.26 1.68
N ILE A 196 -4.76 -3.25 0.88
CA ILE A 196 -6.01 -3.24 0.12
C ILE A 196 -6.80 -4.48 0.55
N SER A 197 -7.95 -4.27 1.19
CA SER A 197 -8.68 -5.34 1.85
C SER A 197 -10.09 -5.52 1.28
N ALA A 198 -10.43 -6.76 0.95
CA ALA A 198 -11.81 -7.23 0.94
C ALA A 198 -12.17 -7.63 2.38
N TYR A 199 -13.24 -7.07 2.93
CA TYR A 199 -13.59 -7.28 4.33
C TYR A 199 -15.09 -7.49 4.52
N CYS A 200 -15.42 -8.22 5.56
CA CYS A 200 -16.78 -8.50 5.98
C CYS A 200 -16.95 -8.15 7.46
N ASN A 201 -18.01 -7.44 7.77
CA ASN A 201 -18.50 -7.27 9.14
C ASN A 201 -20.00 -7.44 9.11
N GLN A 202 -20.49 -8.58 9.61
CA GLN A 202 -21.91 -8.95 9.61
C GLN A 202 -22.53 -8.92 8.19
N CYS A 203 -21.78 -9.34 7.18
CA CYS A 203 -22.24 -9.41 5.81
C CYS A 203 -22.76 -10.82 5.45
N THR A 204 -23.44 -10.92 4.32
CA THR A 204 -23.66 -12.21 3.65
C THR A 204 -22.33 -12.76 3.12
N PRO A 205 -22.20 -14.09 2.94
CA PRO A 205 -20.99 -14.66 2.34
C PRO A 205 -20.64 -14.00 1.01
N GLN A 206 -19.37 -13.68 0.82
CA GLN A 206 -18.84 -12.99 -0.35
C GLN A 206 -17.60 -13.72 -0.85
N GLN A 207 -17.50 -13.87 -2.15
CA GLN A 207 -16.30 -14.40 -2.80
C GLN A 207 -16.00 -13.61 -4.07
N GLY A 208 -14.74 -13.52 -4.42
CA GLY A 208 -14.34 -12.80 -5.62
C GLY A 208 -12.85 -12.72 -5.79
N MET A 209 -12.46 -11.84 -6.71
CA MET A 209 -11.08 -11.56 -7.05
C MET A 209 -10.86 -10.06 -7.04
N VAL A 210 -9.68 -9.66 -6.63
CA VAL A 210 -9.20 -8.27 -6.71
C VAL A 210 -7.92 -8.24 -7.54
N LEU A 211 -7.88 -7.32 -8.50
CA LEU A 211 -6.68 -6.97 -9.27
C LEU A 211 -6.30 -5.55 -8.91
N VAL A 212 -5.01 -5.33 -8.73
CA VAL A 212 -4.46 -4.04 -8.32
C VAL A 212 -3.28 -3.68 -9.22
N ASP A 213 -3.19 -2.41 -9.61
CA ASP A 213 -2.10 -1.88 -10.40
C ASP A 213 -1.88 -0.39 -10.15
N ASN A 214 -0.72 0.11 -10.58
CA ASN A 214 -0.40 1.54 -10.69
C ASN A 214 -0.66 2.36 -9.41
N LEU A 215 -0.09 1.92 -8.26
CA LEU A 215 -0.08 2.70 -7.03
C LEU A 215 0.91 3.86 -7.18
N VAL A 216 0.39 5.08 -7.41
CA VAL A 216 1.21 6.25 -7.71
C VAL A 216 0.82 7.43 -6.82
N PHE A 217 1.74 7.90 -6.00
CA PHE A 217 1.58 9.16 -5.28
C PHE A 217 1.83 10.35 -6.20
N GLN A 218 1.02 11.41 -6.08
CA GLN A 218 1.05 12.60 -6.92
C GLN A 218 0.90 13.88 -6.09
N LYS A 219 1.57 14.98 -6.51
CA LYS A 219 1.48 16.32 -5.92
C LYS A 219 0.23 17.07 -6.35
#